data_a78ad55156e3be2d1eeb1311eaf44f11
#
_entry.id   a78ad55156e3be2d1eeb1311eaf44f11
#
_cell.length_a   1.000
_cell.length_b   1.000
_cell.length_c   1.000
_cell.angle_alpha   90.00
_cell.angle_beta   90.00
_cell.angle_gamma   90.00
#
_symmetry.space_group_name_H-M   'P 1'
#
loop_
_entity.id
_entity.type
_entity.pdbx_description
1 polymer ?
#
loop_
_entity_poly.entity_id
_entity_poly.type
_entity_poly.pdbx_seq_one_letter_code
_entity_poly.pdbx_strand_id
1 'polypeptide(L)'
;MTSKILLEEALFETLKYAKEENGFTLLLDLTCVDNLNKAYPASTRFELVYILRHSDFKETITYKVAVKDLDIGVESISSLFSSAEWAEREVYDQYGIHFQNHKMLKRVLNHNEFVGHPLRKDYEITKGQYCTSSQDLMDEMKPLLEERKLDLNEDDLMIVNLGPSHPASHGTIRTLAALDGEKIVAAASEIGYLHRGFEKSCE
;
A
#
# COMPACT_ATOMS: atom_id res chain seq x y z
N MET A 1 9.04 -22.82 12.06
CA MET A 1 9.08 -21.52 11.40
C MET A 1 10.48 -20.95 11.59
N THR A 2 11.24 -20.80 10.55
CA THR A 2 12.63 -20.33 10.61
C THR A 2 12.64 -18.82 10.35
N SER A 3 13.30 -18.05 11.22
CA SER A 3 13.44 -16.61 11.06
C SER A 3 14.90 -16.25 10.72
N LYS A 4 15.10 -15.40 9.72
CA LYS A 4 16.41 -14.91 9.29
C LYS A 4 16.41 -13.38 9.26
N ILE A 5 17.49 -12.77 9.76
CA ILE A 5 17.71 -11.34 9.69
C ILE A 5 18.54 -11.06 8.45
N LEU A 6 18.13 -10.10 7.64
CA LEU A 6 18.80 -9.69 6.42
C LEU A 6 19.30 -8.25 6.53
N LEU A 7 20.35 -7.96 5.80
CA LEU A 7 20.73 -6.60 5.47
C LEU A 7 19.82 -6.05 4.38
N GLU A 8 19.52 -4.79 4.41
CA GLU A 8 18.63 -4.10 3.47
C GLU A 8 19.11 -4.27 2.01
N GLU A 9 20.40 -4.13 1.78
CA GLU A 9 21.04 -4.26 0.46
C GLU A 9 20.96 -5.70 -0.11
N ALA A 10 20.76 -6.70 0.74
CA ALA A 10 20.66 -8.11 0.34
C ALA A 10 19.23 -8.59 0.18
N LEU A 11 18.23 -7.73 0.46
CA LEU A 11 16.82 -8.12 0.49
C LEU A 11 16.36 -8.73 -0.83
N PHE A 12 16.44 -7.98 -1.92
CA PHE A 12 15.91 -8.37 -3.22
C PHE A 12 16.54 -9.68 -3.72
N GLU A 13 17.86 -9.76 -3.74
CA GLU A 13 18.57 -10.95 -4.21
C GLU A 13 18.31 -12.19 -3.32
N THR A 14 18.18 -11.99 -2.00
CA THR A 14 17.86 -13.10 -1.09
C THR A 14 16.46 -13.64 -1.32
N LEU A 15 15.46 -12.76 -1.50
CA LEU A 15 14.08 -13.18 -1.76
C LEU A 15 13.92 -13.79 -3.15
N LYS A 16 14.65 -13.27 -4.14
CA LYS A 16 14.73 -13.85 -5.47
C LYS A 16 15.29 -15.27 -5.41
N TYR A 17 16.42 -15.47 -4.74
CA TYR A 17 17.01 -16.80 -4.55
C TYR A 17 16.08 -17.75 -3.80
N ALA A 18 15.40 -17.26 -2.75
CA ALA A 18 14.42 -18.05 -2.02
C ALA A 18 13.27 -18.52 -2.91
N LYS A 19 12.82 -17.67 -3.84
CA LYS A 19 11.75 -18.00 -4.78
C LYS A 19 12.22 -18.97 -5.88
N GLU A 20 13.32 -18.64 -6.55
CA GLU A 20 13.75 -19.33 -7.78
C GLU A 20 14.45 -20.65 -7.48
N GLU A 21 15.30 -20.70 -6.45
CA GLU A 21 16.13 -21.86 -6.14
C GLU A 21 15.60 -22.72 -4.99
N ASN A 22 14.94 -22.08 -4.00
CA ASN A 22 14.47 -22.80 -2.80
C ASN A 22 12.95 -23.05 -2.78
N GLY A 23 12.22 -22.68 -3.84
CA GLY A 23 10.80 -23.02 -3.99
C GLY A 23 9.84 -22.24 -3.08
N PHE A 24 10.25 -21.13 -2.46
CA PHE A 24 9.36 -20.27 -1.67
C PHE A 24 8.61 -19.30 -2.59
N THR A 25 7.62 -19.81 -3.30
CA THR A 25 6.92 -19.10 -4.38
C THR A 25 5.78 -18.20 -3.93
N LEU A 26 5.36 -18.27 -2.68
CA LEU A 26 4.23 -17.53 -2.16
C LEU A 26 4.66 -16.56 -1.06
N LEU A 27 4.43 -15.26 -1.27
CA LEU A 27 4.48 -14.25 -0.22
C LEU A 27 3.13 -14.29 0.53
N LEU A 28 3.15 -14.78 1.77
CA LEU A 28 1.95 -14.84 2.61
C LEU A 28 1.63 -13.48 3.19
N ASP A 29 2.65 -12.76 3.65
CA ASP A 29 2.47 -11.48 4.31
C ASP A 29 3.73 -10.63 4.24
N LEU A 30 3.54 -9.32 4.26
CA LEU A 30 4.57 -8.30 4.43
C LEU A 30 4.01 -7.25 5.38
N THR A 31 4.66 -7.05 6.49
CA THR A 31 4.27 -6.05 7.47
C THR A 31 5.48 -5.34 8.06
N CYS A 32 5.25 -4.32 8.86
CA CYS A 32 6.28 -3.58 9.57
C CYS A 32 6.04 -3.61 11.08
N VAL A 33 7.12 -3.61 11.84
CA VAL A 33 7.10 -3.47 13.30
C VAL A 33 7.79 -2.16 13.67
N ASP A 34 7.07 -1.26 14.37
CA ASP A 34 7.67 -0.09 15.02
C ASP A 34 8.14 -0.48 16.44
N ASN A 35 9.44 -0.39 16.65
CA ASN A 35 10.11 -0.78 17.90
C ASN A 35 10.29 0.40 18.87
N LEU A 36 9.66 1.57 18.64
CA LEU A 36 9.89 2.81 19.39
C LEU A 36 9.84 2.62 20.92
N ASN A 37 8.91 1.81 21.42
CA ASN A 37 8.70 1.63 22.86
C ASN A 37 9.15 0.26 23.38
N LYS A 38 9.94 -0.50 22.59
CA LYS A 38 10.41 -1.80 23.07
C LYS A 38 11.60 -1.66 24.03
N ALA A 39 11.53 -2.44 25.13
CA ALA A 39 12.57 -2.48 26.16
C ALA A 39 13.90 -3.12 25.70
N TYR A 40 13.88 -3.80 24.56
CA TYR A 40 15.09 -4.42 23.99
C TYR A 40 15.70 -3.50 22.94
N PRO A 41 17.04 -3.40 22.86
CA PRO A 41 17.69 -2.64 21.81
C PRO A 41 17.42 -3.32 20.46
N ALA A 42 16.34 -2.92 19.80
CA ALA A 42 16.17 -3.19 18.40
C ALA A 42 17.26 -2.45 17.63
N SER A 43 17.85 -3.08 16.61
CA SER A 43 18.90 -2.47 15.81
C SER A 43 18.44 -1.19 15.11
N THR A 44 17.12 -1.09 14.84
CA THR A 44 16.48 0.08 14.23
C THR A 44 15.04 0.21 14.75
N ARG A 45 14.48 1.41 14.59
CA ARG A 45 13.09 1.67 14.95
C ARG A 45 12.12 0.81 14.14
N PHE A 46 12.31 0.74 12.82
CA PHE A 46 11.40 0.01 11.93
C PHE A 46 12.05 -1.27 11.41
N GLU A 47 11.30 -2.36 11.47
CA GLU A 47 11.69 -3.68 10.98
C GLU A 47 10.60 -4.22 10.05
N LEU A 48 10.92 -4.44 8.78
CA LEU A 48 10.07 -5.12 7.82
C LEU A 48 10.11 -6.63 8.05
N VAL A 49 8.96 -7.27 7.94
CA VAL A 49 8.80 -8.72 8.14
C VAL A 49 8.14 -9.31 6.90
N TYR A 50 8.89 -10.13 6.19
CA TYR A 50 8.44 -10.87 5.01
C TYR A 50 8.20 -12.33 5.37
N ILE A 51 7.02 -12.85 5.10
CA ILE A 51 6.65 -14.23 5.39
C ILE A 51 6.42 -14.96 4.07
N LEU A 52 7.34 -15.87 3.74
CA LEU A 52 7.26 -16.68 2.53
C LEU A 52 6.85 -18.12 2.85
N ARG A 53 6.12 -18.73 1.94
CA ARG A 53 5.73 -20.12 2.00
C ARG A 53 6.23 -20.91 0.80
N HIS A 54 6.74 -22.10 1.08
CA HIS A 54 7.19 -23.03 0.06
C HIS A 54 6.01 -23.57 -0.77
N SER A 55 6.27 -23.90 -2.02
CA SER A 55 5.26 -24.39 -2.99
C SER A 55 4.53 -25.66 -2.56
N ASP A 56 5.16 -26.49 -1.73
CA ASP A 56 4.54 -27.70 -1.15
C ASP A 56 3.66 -27.44 0.08
N PHE A 57 3.57 -26.18 0.54
CA PHE A 57 2.81 -25.72 1.70
C PHE A 57 3.25 -26.27 3.06
N LYS A 58 4.39 -26.94 3.16
CA LYS A 58 4.88 -27.51 4.42
C LYS A 58 5.77 -26.55 5.21
N GLU A 59 6.58 -25.76 4.48
CA GLU A 59 7.56 -24.90 5.10
C GLU A 59 7.18 -23.42 4.96
N THR A 60 7.46 -22.65 6.00
CA THR A 60 7.33 -21.19 6.05
C THR A 60 8.62 -20.60 6.60
N ILE A 61 9.13 -19.59 5.93
CA ILE A 61 10.30 -18.83 6.35
C ILE A 61 9.94 -17.36 6.56
N THR A 62 10.51 -16.76 7.59
CA THR A 62 10.35 -15.33 7.88
C THR A 62 11.68 -14.62 7.69
N TYR A 63 11.69 -13.57 6.88
CA TYR A 63 12.82 -12.66 6.75
C TYR A 63 12.50 -11.34 7.43
N LYS A 64 13.47 -10.80 8.15
CA LYS A 64 13.38 -9.53 8.87
C LYS A 64 14.44 -8.59 8.38
N VAL A 65 14.05 -7.38 8.07
CA VAL A 65 14.92 -6.34 7.51
C VAL A 65 14.79 -5.07 8.32
N ALA A 66 15.90 -4.60 8.87
CA ALA A 66 15.96 -3.33 9.56
C ALA A 66 15.96 -2.18 8.55
N VAL A 67 15.02 -1.25 8.65
CA VAL A 67 14.95 -0.07 7.77
C VAL A 67 15.81 1.04 8.36
N LYS A 68 16.79 1.51 7.59
CA LYS A 68 17.73 2.55 8.03
C LYS A 68 17.19 3.95 7.79
N ASP A 69 16.59 4.17 6.64
CA ASP A 69 16.04 5.45 6.21
C ASP A 69 14.66 5.25 5.59
N LEU A 70 13.67 5.99 6.06
CA LEU A 70 12.28 5.82 5.63
C LEU A 70 12.01 6.44 4.26
N ASP A 71 12.71 7.54 3.94
CA ASP A 71 12.49 8.29 2.70
C ASP A 71 13.22 7.62 1.53
N ILE A 72 14.42 7.11 1.77
CA ILE A 72 15.13 6.26 0.81
C ILE A 72 14.41 4.94 0.68
N GLY A 73 14.04 4.33 1.82
CA GLY A 73 13.29 3.09 1.90
C GLY A 73 14.06 1.88 1.40
N VAL A 74 13.32 0.83 1.07
CA VAL A 74 13.88 -0.46 0.61
C VAL A 74 13.48 -0.75 -0.83
N GLU A 75 14.19 -1.65 -1.50
CA GLU A 75 13.82 -2.06 -2.85
C GLU A 75 12.52 -2.86 -2.85
N SER A 76 11.60 -2.52 -3.77
CA SER A 76 10.33 -3.22 -3.96
C SER A 76 10.54 -4.63 -4.47
N ILE A 77 9.79 -5.58 -3.91
CA ILE A 77 9.75 -6.97 -4.38
C ILE A 77 8.50 -7.29 -5.21
N SER A 78 7.76 -6.27 -5.62
CA SER A 78 6.54 -6.44 -6.43
C SER A 78 6.80 -7.11 -7.78
N SER A 79 8.02 -7.00 -8.32
CA SER A 79 8.45 -7.73 -9.51
C SER A 79 8.66 -9.23 -9.26
N LEU A 80 8.94 -9.63 -8.03
CA LEU A 80 9.08 -11.02 -7.62
C LEU A 80 7.73 -11.63 -7.20
N PHE A 81 6.94 -10.90 -6.44
CA PHE A 81 5.67 -11.37 -5.88
C PHE A 81 4.56 -10.35 -6.16
N SER A 82 3.56 -10.70 -6.97
CA SER A 82 2.46 -9.78 -7.30
C SER A 82 1.65 -9.32 -6.07
N SER A 83 1.56 -10.14 -5.02
CA SER A 83 0.90 -9.76 -3.76
C SER A 83 1.65 -8.65 -3.00
N ALA A 84 2.96 -8.50 -3.25
CA ALA A 84 3.77 -7.45 -2.62
C ALA A 84 3.32 -6.04 -3.05
N GLU A 85 2.77 -5.88 -4.25
CA GLU A 85 2.29 -4.59 -4.73
C GLU A 85 1.29 -3.94 -3.76
N TRP A 86 0.37 -4.73 -3.20
CA TRP A 86 -0.60 -4.25 -2.21
C TRP A 86 -0.02 -4.16 -0.80
N ALA A 87 0.75 -5.14 -0.39
CA ALA A 87 1.32 -5.20 0.94
C ALA A 87 2.36 -4.08 1.17
N GLU A 88 3.18 -3.74 0.17
CA GLU A 88 4.10 -2.61 0.21
C GLU A 88 3.37 -1.27 0.32
N ARG A 89 2.26 -1.10 -0.41
CA ARG A 89 1.39 0.08 -0.28
C ARG A 89 0.78 0.20 1.11
N GLU A 90 0.36 -0.91 1.72
CA GLU A 90 -0.15 -0.92 3.10
C GLU A 90 0.94 -0.50 4.09
N VAL A 91 2.15 -1.05 3.98
CA VAL A 91 3.29 -0.65 4.81
C VAL A 91 3.63 0.83 4.62
N TYR A 92 3.66 1.31 3.38
CA TYR A 92 3.85 2.73 3.09
C TYR A 92 2.75 3.58 3.75
N ASP A 93 1.50 3.21 3.58
CA ASP A 93 0.36 3.95 4.12
C ASP A 93 0.37 4.01 5.66
N GLN A 94 0.65 2.88 6.32
CA GLN A 94 0.55 2.75 7.77
C GLN A 94 1.82 3.20 8.52
N TYR A 95 3.00 3.06 7.91
CA TYR A 95 4.30 3.35 8.56
C TYR A 95 5.14 4.41 7.84
N GLY A 96 4.84 4.72 6.57
CA GLY A 96 5.57 5.71 5.78
C GLY A 96 6.93 5.24 5.31
N ILE A 97 7.11 3.94 5.10
CA ILE A 97 8.33 3.38 4.53
C ILE A 97 8.20 3.42 3.01
N HIS A 98 9.15 4.06 2.34
CA HIS A 98 9.18 4.12 0.89
C HIS A 98 9.66 2.79 0.29
N PHE A 99 9.14 2.42 -0.89
CA PHE A 99 9.58 1.25 -1.65
C PHE A 99 10.10 1.69 -3.02
N GLN A 100 11.42 1.58 -3.21
CA GLN A 100 12.07 1.96 -4.47
C GLN A 100 11.58 1.09 -5.62
N ASN A 101 11.41 1.66 -6.80
CA ASN A 101 10.95 0.96 -8.01
C ASN A 101 9.53 0.35 -7.91
N HIS A 102 8.75 0.70 -6.89
CA HIS A 102 7.34 0.33 -6.84
C HIS A 102 6.55 1.13 -7.90
N LYS A 103 5.77 0.44 -8.73
CA LYS A 103 5.09 1.06 -9.90
C LYS A 103 4.05 2.12 -9.53
N MET A 104 3.37 1.93 -8.40
CA MET A 104 2.26 2.79 -7.97
C MET A 104 2.20 2.85 -6.44
N LEU A 105 3.19 3.51 -5.82
CA LEU A 105 3.24 3.64 -4.36
C LEU A 105 2.32 4.77 -3.90
N LYS A 106 1.10 4.42 -3.54
CA LYS A 106 0.09 5.32 -2.98
C LYS A 106 -0.65 4.65 -1.82
N ARG A 107 -1.33 5.44 -1.00
CA ARG A 107 -2.14 4.92 0.11
C ARG A 107 -3.19 3.93 -0.38
N VAL A 108 -3.59 3.00 0.49
CA VAL A 108 -4.53 1.93 0.17
C VAL A 108 -5.65 1.80 1.20
N LEU A 109 -5.38 2.03 2.47
CA LEU A 109 -6.34 1.92 3.57
C LEU A 109 -6.81 3.28 4.08
N ASN A 110 -5.92 4.27 4.12
CA ASN A 110 -6.27 5.62 4.50
C ASN A 110 -6.56 6.47 3.27
N HIS A 111 -7.33 7.52 3.48
CA HIS A 111 -7.59 8.56 2.48
C HIS A 111 -6.28 9.18 1.98
N ASN A 112 -6.21 9.57 0.70
CA ASN A 112 -4.99 10.15 0.12
C ASN A 112 -4.54 11.43 0.83
N GLU A 113 -5.49 12.25 1.29
CA GLU A 113 -5.21 13.48 2.07
C GLU A 113 -4.89 13.20 3.56
N PHE A 114 -4.86 11.94 3.98
CA PHE A 114 -4.56 11.59 5.37
C PHE A 114 -3.14 12.01 5.75
N VAL A 115 -3.00 12.78 6.84
CA VAL A 115 -1.71 13.30 7.29
C VAL A 115 -1.10 12.39 8.36
N GLY A 116 0.06 11.81 8.04
CA GLY A 116 0.80 10.91 8.91
C GLY A 116 0.57 9.43 8.62
N HIS A 117 1.01 8.59 9.54
CA HIS A 117 1.04 7.14 9.40
C HIS A 117 0.55 6.49 10.70
N PRO A 118 -0.69 5.95 10.73
CA PRO A 118 -1.37 5.66 11.98
C PRO A 118 -0.76 4.53 12.81
N LEU A 119 -0.08 3.55 12.20
CA LEU A 119 0.54 2.47 12.96
C LEU A 119 1.93 2.80 13.55
N ARG A 120 2.45 4.01 13.31
CA ARG A 120 3.60 4.50 14.08
C ARG A 120 3.22 4.68 15.54
N LYS A 121 4.08 4.26 16.44
CA LYS A 121 3.86 4.33 17.91
C LYS A 121 3.78 5.77 18.46
N ASP A 122 4.30 6.73 17.72
CA ASP A 122 4.22 8.16 18.02
C ASP A 122 2.99 8.87 17.40
N TYR A 123 2.13 8.13 16.68
CA TYR A 123 0.87 8.66 16.17
C TYR A 123 -0.24 8.52 17.24
N GLU A 124 -0.87 9.64 17.60
CA GLU A 124 -1.90 9.67 18.65
C GLU A 124 -3.20 8.99 18.20
N ILE A 125 -3.70 8.05 18.99
CA ILE A 125 -4.95 7.31 18.71
C ILE A 125 -6.19 8.22 18.62
N THR A 126 -6.18 9.35 19.34
CA THR A 126 -7.30 10.31 19.38
C THR A 126 -7.25 11.35 18.27
N LYS A 127 -6.23 11.31 17.41
CA LYS A 127 -6.05 12.28 16.31
C LYS A 127 -7.08 12.06 15.22
N GLY A 128 -8.20 12.79 15.28
CA GLY A 128 -9.19 12.81 14.20
C GLY A 128 -8.72 13.64 13.01
N GLN A 129 -9.12 13.23 11.80
CA GLN A 129 -8.90 13.96 10.56
C GLN A 129 -10.19 14.02 9.76
N TYR A 130 -10.40 15.14 9.05
CA TYR A 130 -11.50 15.30 8.12
C TYR A 130 -10.95 15.18 6.69
N CYS A 131 -11.51 14.25 5.93
CA CYS A 131 -11.17 13.99 4.55
C CYS A 131 -12.39 14.35 3.70
N THR A 132 -12.33 15.44 2.95
CA THR A 132 -13.50 16.02 2.26
C THR A 132 -13.30 16.30 0.78
N SER A 133 -12.06 16.29 0.30
CA SER A 133 -11.74 16.63 -1.08
C SER A 133 -11.87 15.43 -2.03
N SER A 134 -12.14 15.73 -3.29
CA SER A 134 -12.08 14.75 -4.40
C SER A 134 -11.00 15.12 -5.40
N GLN A 135 -10.18 16.11 -5.04
CA GLN A 135 -9.20 16.67 -5.96
C GLN A 135 -8.16 15.63 -6.38
N ASP A 136 -7.78 14.75 -5.46
CA ASP A 136 -6.86 13.64 -5.70
C ASP A 136 -7.37 12.65 -6.76
N LEU A 137 -8.67 12.31 -6.75
CA LEU A 137 -9.28 11.45 -7.78
C LEU A 137 -9.34 12.16 -9.15
N MET A 138 -9.60 13.48 -9.14
CA MET A 138 -9.55 14.28 -10.37
C MET A 138 -8.12 14.32 -10.93
N ASP A 139 -7.13 14.49 -10.06
CA ASP A 139 -5.71 14.52 -10.47
C ASP A 139 -5.23 13.15 -10.99
N GLU A 140 -5.73 12.05 -10.45
CA GLU A 140 -5.48 10.69 -10.98
C GLU A 140 -6.08 10.48 -12.38
N MET A 141 -7.19 11.11 -12.71
CA MET A 141 -7.82 10.97 -14.02
C MET A 141 -7.14 11.80 -15.12
N LYS A 142 -6.52 12.92 -14.76
CA LYS A 142 -5.88 13.84 -15.75
C LYS A 142 -4.93 13.11 -16.71
N PRO A 143 -3.92 12.35 -16.28
CA PRO A 143 -3.01 11.69 -17.20
C PRO A 143 -3.70 10.69 -18.13
N LEU A 144 -4.78 10.03 -17.66
CA LEU A 144 -5.57 9.10 -18.47
C LEU A 144 -6.35 9.82 -19.58
N LEU A 145 -6.81 11.05 -19.32
CA LEU A 145 -7.50 11.89 -20.29
C LEU A 145 -6.52 12.52 -21.27
N GLU A 146 -5.37 12.99 -20.80
CA GLU A 146 -4.28 13.54 -21.63
C GLU A 146 -3.79 12.50 -22.66
N GLU A 147 -3.61 11.26 -22.25
CA GLU A 147 -3.25 10.16 -23.16
C GLU A 147 -4.29 10.00 -24.29
N ARG A 148 -5.56 10.28 -24.00
CA ARG A 148 -6.68 10.22 -24.96
C ARG A 148 -6.94 11.55 -25.67
N LYS A 149 -6.17 12.60 -25.38
CA LYS A 149 -6.35 13.97 -25.89
C LYS A 149 -7.71 14.58 -25.54
N LEU A 150 -8.22 14.27 -24.33
CA LEU A 150 -9.47 14.80 -23.79
C LEU A 150 -9.14 15.76 -22.64
N ASP A 151 -9.92 16.84 -22.49
CA ASP A 151 -9.81 17.78 -21.37
C ASP A 151 -11.04 17.67 -20.46
N LEU A 152 -10.81 17.63 -19.14
CA LEU A 152 -11.88 17.65 -18.14
C LEU A 152 -12.76 18.91 -18.20
N ASN A 153 -12.26 20.00 -18.80
CA ASN A 153 -12.98 21.25 -18.93
C ASN A 153 -13.79 21.36 -20.24
N GLU A 154 -13.75 20.35 -21.10
CA GLU A 154 -14.59 20.30 -22.29
C GLU A 154 -16.05 20.06 -21.90
N ASP A 155 -16.95 20.82 -22.49
CA ASP A 155 -18.40 20.78 -22.21
C ASP A 155 -19.04 19.41 -22.53
N ASP A 156 -18.35 18.54 -23.26
CA ASP A 156 -18.82 17.24 -23.69
C ASP A 156 -18.52 16.11 -22.68
N LEU A 157 -17.66 16.34 -21.67
CA LEU A 157 -17.35 15.36 -20.65
C LEU A 157 -18.21 15.51 -19.39
N MET A 158 -18.92 14.45 -19.04
CA MET A 158 -19.69 14.40 -17.80
C MET A 158 -18.91 13.66 -16.70
N ILE A 159 -18.71 14.31 -15.55
CA ILE A 159 -18.11 13.67 -14.38
C ILE A 159 -19.21 13.09 -13.50
N VAL A 160 -19.15 11.77 -13.27
CA VAL A 160 -20.10 11.04 -12.43
C VAL A 160 -19.40 10.48 -11.21
N ASN A 161 -19.96 10.76 -10.04
CA ASN A 161 -19.49 10.21 -8.76
C ASN A 161 -20.35 9.00 -8.36
N LEU A 162 -19.77 7.80 -8.37
CA LEU A 162 -20.39 6.54 -8.00
C LEU A 162 -19.92 6.12 -6.61
N GLY A 163 -20.80 6.16 -5.65
CA GLY A 163 -20.48 5.79 -4.26
C GLY A 163 -20.14 7.00 -3.37
N PRO A 164 -19.66 6.77 -2.12
CA PRO A 164 -19.17 5.50 -1.54
C PRO A 164 -20.24 4.44 -1.28
N SER A 165 -21.51 4.78 -1.15
CA SER A 165 -22.60 3.82 -1.02
C SER A 165 -23.44 3.83 -2.29
N HIS A 166 -23.28 2.83 -3.14
CA HIS A 166 -23.97 2.70 -4.42
C HIS A 166 -24.59 1.30 -4.56
N PRO A 167 -25.85 1.15 -5.02
CA PRO A 167 -26.53 -0.15 -5.09
C PRO A 167 -25.85 -1.17 -5.99
N ALA A 168 -25.07 -0.74 -6.98
CA ALA A 168 -24.33 -1.62 -7.89
C ALA A 168 -23.01 -2.15 -7.32
N SER A 169 -22.54 -1.63 -6.17
CA SER A 169 -21.29 -2.08 -5.54
C SER A 169 -21.56 -3.00 -4.36
N HIS A 170 -20.80 -4.10 -4.27
CA HIS A 170 -20.86 -5.05 -3.14
C HIS A 170 -19.88 -4.62 -2.02
N GLY A 171 -20.00 -3.40 -1.56
CA GLY A 171 -19.14 -2.82 -0.54
C GLY A 171 -19.08 -1.29 -0.67
N THR A 172 -18.29 -0.65 0.16
CA THR A 172 -18.15 0.79 0.16
C THR A 172 -16.91 1.17 -0.65
N ILE A 173 -17.14 1.59 -1.88
CA ILE A 173 -16.13 2.07 -2.82
C ILE A 173 -16.63 3.34 -3.50
N ARG A 174 -15.77 4.31 -3.68
CA ARG A 174 -16.05 5.51 -4.45
C ARG A 174 -15.31 5.44 -5.77
N THR A 175 -16.02 5.65 -6.87
CA THR A 175 -15.42 5.75 -8.19
C THR A 175 -15.86 7.05 -8.83
N LEU A 176 -14.91 7.85 -9.23
CA LEU A 176 -15.12 9.03 -10.07
C LEU A 176 -14.87 8.61 -11.52
N ALA A 177 -15.86 8.81 -12.39
CA ALA A 177 -15.78 8.43 -13.79
C ALA A 177 -16.04 9.62 -14.70
N ALA A 178 -15.19 9.78 -15.72
CA ALA A 178 -15.41 10.71 -16.82
C ALA A 178 -16.08 9.98 -17.98
N LEU A 179 -17.18 10.53 -18.46
CA LEU A 179 -18.03 9.98 -19.52
C LEU A 179 -18.00 10.90 -20.73
N ASP A 180 -17.81 10.31 -21.90
CA ASP A 180 -18.09 10.92 -23.21
C ASP A 180 -19.38 10.25 -23.73
N GLY A 181 -20.51 10.94 -23.55
CA GLY A 181 -21.83 10.34 -23.73
C GLY A 181 -22.06 9.17 -22.78
N GLU A 182 -22.24 7.97 -23.32
CA GLU A 182 -22.43 6.72 -22.55
C GLU A 182 -21.11 5.94 -22.31
N LYS A 183 -19.99 6.43 -22.80
CA LYS A 183 -18.70 5.74 -22.74
C LYS A 183 -17.84 6.26 -21.62
N ILE A 184 -17.36 5.36 -20.75
CA ILE A 184 -16.34 5.71 -19.75
C ILE A 184 -14.99 5.91 -20.44
N VAL A 185 -14.43 7.11 -20.33
CA VAL A 185 -13.13 7.48 -20.91
C VAL A 185 -12.00 7.52 -19.87
N ALA A 186 -12.32 7.79 -18.62
CA ALA A 186 -11.39 7.67 -17.51
C ALA A 186 -12.13 7.33 -16.23
N ALA A 187 -11.46 6.69 -15.28
CA ALA A 187 -12.01 6.44 -13.95
C ALA A 187 -10.89 6.38 -12.92
N ALA A 188 -11.16 6.92 -11.74
CA ALA A 188 -10.32 6.78 -10.56
C ALA A 188 -11.15 6.26 -9.39
N SER A 189 -10.61 5.33 -8.61
CA SER A 189 -11.32 4.69 -7.50
C SER A 189 -10.60 4.90 -6.19
N GLU A 190 -11.38 5.21 -5.17
CA GLU A 190 -10.95 5.35 -3.79
C GLU A 190 -11.54 4.22 -2.96
N ILE A 191 -10.66 3.57 -2.19
CA ILE A 191 -10.98 2.45 -1.29
C ILE A 191 -10.62 2.82 0.14
N GLY A 192 -10.84 1.91 1.11
CA GLY A 192 -10.46 2.14 2.50
C GLY A 192 -11.62 2.62 3.40
N TYR A 193 -12.81 2.87 2.87
CA TYR A 193 -13.96 3.36 3.64
C TYR A 193 -14.39 2.47 4.81
N LEU A 194 -14.09 1.17 4.74
CA LEU A 194 -14.37 0.20 5.80
C LEU A 194 -13.18 -0.04 6.72
N HIS A 195 -12.06 0.61 6.48
CA HIS A 195 -10.89 0.51 7.35
C HIS A 195 -11.11 1.27 8.65
N ARG A 196 -11.10 0.58 9.78
CA ARG A 196 -11.36 1.13 11.11
C ARG A 196 -10.11 1.42 11.93
N GLY A 197 -8.92 1.10 11.42
CA GLY A 197 -7.68 1.20 12.19
C GLY A 197 -7.68 0.28 13.42
N PHE A 198 -8.15 -0.96 13.23
CA PHE A 198 -8.28 -1.95 14.31
C PHE A 198 -6.96 -2.18 15.04
N GLU A 199 -5.86 -2.27 14.31
CA GLU A 199 -4.51 -2.48 14.82
C GLU A 199 -4.10 -1.36 15.76
N LYS A 200 -4.40 -0.11 15.40
CA LYS A 200 -4.16 1.05 16.26
C LYS A 200 -5.02 1.05 17.50
N SER A 201 -6.24 0.55 17.39
CA SER A 201 -7.16 0.45 18.53
C SER A 201 -6.75 -0.64 19.52
N CYS A 202 -5.91 -1.59 19.10
CA CYS A 202 -5.38 -2.66 19.95
C CYS A 202 -4.11 -2.26 20.72
N GLU A 203 -3.53 -1.10 20.47
CA GLU A 203 -2.40 -0.54 21.23
C GLU A 203 -2.82 0.00 22.57
#